data_ec90ba4163257b60f96c00b95debcc90
#
_entry.id   ec90ba4163257b60f96c00b95debcc90
#
_cell.length_a   1.000
_cell.length_b   1.000
_cell.length_c   1.000
_cell.angle_alpha   90.00
_cell.angle_beta   90.00
_cell.angle_gamma   90.00
#
_symmetry.space_group_name_H-M   'P 1'
#
loop_
_entity.id
_entity.type
_entity.pdbx_description
1 polymer ?
#
loop_
_entity_poly.entity_id
_entity_poly.type
_entity_poly.pdbx_seq_one_letter_code
_entity_poly.pdbx_strand_id
1 'polypeptide(L)'
;TDSGCANCISTRAFAERTTLNKLEFTRNEMYFVIAKYVSVNGTPCVLEMISRLNEGRWIDANGSRFLLDRTRGEDMQLFLDPMTGIYSRRYFETYRTHLEGMEGVALIDVNSFKRINDTCGHAAGDAALRDIAGAIRSCIRKTDILIRYGGDEFLLILPGCPIEKIRSKLEQI
;
A
#
# COMPACT_ATOMS: atom_id res chain seq x y z
N THR A 1 -26.00 -14.83 -19.50
CA THR A 1 -26.43 -14.23 -18.21
C THR A 1 -25.46 -13.13 -17.90
N ASP A 2 -25.90 -11.93 -18.26
CA ASP A 2 -25.12 -10.70 -18.25
C ASP A 2 -25.14 -10.09 -16.84
N SER A 3 -24.26 -10.52 -15.97
CA SER A 3 -23.93 -9.78 -14.76
C SER A 3 -22.61 -9.05 -15.01
N GLY A 4 -22.70 -7.91 -15.70
CA GLY A 4 -21.55 -7.01 -15.86
C GLY A 4 -21.00 -6.64 -14.47
N CYS A 5 -19.68 -6.68 -14.31
CA CYS A 5 -19.07 -6.28 -13.04
C CYS A 5 -19.42 -4.81 -12.74
N ALA A 6 -19.75 -4.50 -11.49
CA ALA A 6 -20.24 -3.18 -11.05
C ALA A 6 -19.29 -2.01 -11.38
N ASN A 7 -18.03 -2.28 -11.72
CA ASN A 7 -16.99 -1.31 -12.09
C ASN A 7 -16.26 -1.68 -13.41
N CYS A 8 -17.01 -2.11 -14.42
CA CYS A 8 -16.46 -2.49 -15.71
C CYS A 8 -15.90 -1.28 -16.45
N ILE A 9 -14.56 -1.16 -16.52
CA ILE A 9 -13.92 -0.07 -17.28
C ILE A 9 -14.06 -0.26 -18.80
N SER A 10 -14.29 -1.48 -19.27
CA SER A 10 -14.48 -1.76 -20.71
C SER A 10 -15.76 -1.12 -21.25
N THR A 11 -16.87 -1.21 -20.49
CA THR A 11 -18.12 -0.54 -20.85
C THR A 11 -17.95 0.97 -20.93
N ARG A 12 -17.21 1.55 -19.96
CA ARG A 12 -16.92 2.98 -19.95
C ARG A 12 -15.97 3.38 -21.07
N ALA A 13 -14.90 2.62 -21.31
CA ALA A 13 -13.95 2.88 -22.40
C ALA A 13 -14.66 2.85 -23.76
N PHE A 14 -15.65 1.95 -23.93
CA PHE A 14 -16.47 1.89 -25.13
C PHE A 14 -17.35 3.12 -25.27
N ALA A 15 -18.09 3.50 -24.24
CA ALA A 15 -19.02 4.63 -24.26
C ALA A 15 -18.29 5.97 -24.45
N GLU A 16 -17.16 6.16 -23.78
CA GLU A 16 -16.35 7.39 -23.80
C GLU A 16 -15.35 7.42 -24.97
N ARG A 17 -15.23 6.34 -25.75
CA ARG A 17 -14.27 6.15 -26.87
C ARG A 17 -12.82 6.49 -26.45
N THR A 18 -12.41 6.06 -25.29
CA THR A 18 -11.12 6.40 -24.69
C THR A 18 -10.37 5.18 -24.20
N THR A 19 -9.19 5.42 -23.64
CA THR A 19 -8.43 4.41 -22.90
C THR A 19 -8.61 4.67 -21.42
N LEU A 20 -9.03 3.65 -20.68
CA LEU A 20 -9.14 3.67 -19.23
C LEU A 20 -8.23 2.60 -18.62
N ASN A 21 -7.74 2.85 -17.44
CA ASN A 21 -7.00 1.88 -16.67
C ASN A 21 -7.50 1.83 -15.22
N LYS A 22 -7.35 0.67 -14.60
CA LYS A 22 -7.62 0.48 -13.17
C LYS A 22 -6.65 -0.53 -12.57
N LEU A 23 -6.46 -0.44 -11.28
CA LEU A 23 -5.92 -1.52 -10.47
C LEU A 23 -7.09 -2.29 -9.87
N GLU A 24 -7.06 -3.60 -10.01
CA GLU A 24 -8.05 -4.52 -9.45
C GLU A 24 -7.37 -5.43 -8.44
N PHE A 25 -7.98 -5.51 -7.26
CA PHE A 25 -7.46 -6.31 -6.16
C PHE A 25 -8.40 -7.50 -5.94
N THR A 26 -7.86 -8.69 -5.99
CA THR A 26 -8.51 -9.91 -5.51
C THR A 26 -7.90 -10.30 -4.16
N ARG A 27 -8.48 -11.31 -3.50
CA ARG A 27 -8.06 -11.70 -2.14
C ARG A 27 -6.54 -11.87 -1.95
N ASN A 28 -5.80 -12.14 -3.01
CA ASN A 28 -4.35 -12.43 -2.91
C ASN A 28 -3.52 -11.90 -4.08
N GLU A 29 -4.13 -11.19 -5.02
CA GLU A 29 -3.48 -10.79 -6.26
C GLU A 29 -3.92 -9.40 -6.68
N MET A 30 -3.01 -8.69 -7.30
CA MET A 30 -3.27 -7.39 -7.89
C MET A 30 -3.15 -7.48 -9.40
N TYR A 31 -4.11 -6.89 -10.10
CA TYR A 31 -4.14 -6.84 -11.54
C TYR A 31 -4.15 -5.40 -12.02
N PHE A 32 -3.37 -5.13 -13.05
CA PHE A 32 -3.48 -3.90 -13.82
C PHE A 32 -4.32 -4.18 -15.06
N VAL A 33 -5.41 -3.46 -15.20
CA VAL A 33 -6.37 -3.63 -16.30
C VAL A 33 -6.37 -2.37 -17.14
N ILE A 34 -6.13 -2.53 -18.45
CA ILE A 34 -6.26 -1.46 -19.44
C ILE A 34 -7.40 -1.84 -20.37
N ALA A 35 -8.37 -0.94 -20.53
CA ALA A 35 -9.41 -1.05 -21.54
C ALA A 35 -9.27 0.08 -22.56
N LYS A 36 -9.04 -0.25 -23.81
CA LYS A 36 -8.82 0.69 -24.90
C LYS A 36 -9.89 0.54 -25.97
N TYR A 37 -10.57 1.65 -26.29
CA TYR A 37 -11.43 1.69 -27.48
C TYR A 37 -10.60 1.57 -28.75
N VAL A 38 -10.98 0.66 -29.63
CA VAL A 38 -10.35 0.43 -30.92
C VAL A 38 -11.41 0.18 -32.00
N SER A 39 -11.07 0.40 -33.26
CA SER A 39 -11.92 0.01 -34.40
C SER A 39 -11.18 -1.08 -35.18
N VAL A 40 -11.81 -2.22 -35.37
CA VAL A 40 -11.26 -3.34 -36.14
C VAL A 40 -12.15 -3.56 -37.35
N ASN A 41 -11.62 -3.31 -38.53
CA ASN A 41 -12.39 -3.41 -39.81
C ASN A 41 -13.70 -2.58 -39.78
N GLY A 42 -13.66 -1.37 -39.18
CA GLY A 42 -14.84 -0.51 -39.03
C GLY A 42 -15.77 -0.87 -37.88
N THR A 43 -15.56 -1.99 -37.21
CA THR A 43 -16.39 -2.43 -36.09
C THR A 43 -15.78 -1.89 -34.77
N PRO A 44 -16.57 -1.14 -33.98
CA PRO A 44 -16.09 -0.64 -32.69
C PRO A 44 -15.95 -1.79 -31.68
N CYS A 45 -14.82 -1.82 -31.00
CA CYS A 45 -14.48 -2.83 -30.01
C CYS A 45 -13.76 -2.20 -28.81
N VAL A 46 -13.63 -2.94 -27.73
CA VAL A 46 -12.68 -2.63 -26.64
C VAL A 46 -11.66 -3.75 -26.56
N LEU A 47 -10.40 -3.36 -26.62
CA LEU A 47 -9.29 -4.23 -26.29
C LEU A 47 -9.05 -4.13 -24.78
N GLU A 48 -9.22 -5.23 -24.08
CA GLU A 48 -8.91 -5.31 -22.65
C GLU A 48 -7.62 -6.10 -22.46
N MET A 49 -6.69 -5.50 -21.74
CA MET A 49 -5.44 -6.12 -21.37
C MET A 49 -5.39 -6.23 -19.84
N ILE A 50 -5.24 -7.45 -19.35
CA ILE A 50 -5.18 -7.75 -17.92
C ILE A 50 -3.79 -8.29 -17.63
N SER A 51 -3.05 -7.58 -16.80
CA SER A 51 -1.73 -7.99 -16.34
C SER A 51 -1.76 -8.26 -14.85
N ARG A 52 -1.40 -9.49 -14.46
CA ARG A 52 -1.19 -9.83 -13.06
C ARG A 52 0.07 -9.13 -12.55
N LEU A 53 -0.07 -8.35 -11.51
CA LEU A 53 1.03 -7.68 -10.85
C LEU A 53 1.69 -8.64 -9.85
N ASN A 54 2.65 -9.43 -10.34
CA ASN A 54 3.51 -10.18 -9.45
C ASN A 54 4.65 -9.27 -8.98
N GLU A 55 5.07 -9.43 -7.73
CA GLU A 55 6.23 -8.71 -7.19
C GLU A 55 7.41 -8.75 -8.16
N GLY A 56 7.70 -7.63 -8.79
CA GLY A 56 9.02 -7.35 -9.32
C GLY A 56 9.27 -7.45 -10.83
N ARG A 57 8.28 -7.65 -11.72
CA ARG A 57 8.58 -7.71 -13.16
C ARG A 57 7.54 -7.02 -14.04
N TRP A 58 7.75 -5.75 -14.24
CA TRP A 58 7.10 -5.01 -15.32
C TRP A 58 8.16 -4.67 -16.36
N ILE A 59 7.88 -5.05 -17.61
CA ILE A 59 8.71 -4.75 -18.76
C ILE A 59 7.84 -3.96 -19.71
N ASP A 60 8.28 -2.75 -20.12
CA ASP A 60 7.63 -2.00 -21.18
C ASP A 60 7.82 -2.67 -22.54
N ALA A 61 7.16 -2.14 -23.58
CA ALA A 61 7.27 -2.65 -24.94
C ALA A 61 8.71 -2.63 -25.51
N ASN A 62 9.64 -1.94 -24.84
CA ASN A 62 11.06 -1.84 -25.22
C ASN A 62 11.98 -2.67 -24.31
N GLY A 63 11.41 -3.51 -23.42
CA GLY A 63 12.18 -4.33 -22.51
C GLY A 63 12.75 -3.60 -21.29
N SER A 64 12.31 -2.36 -21.03
CA SER A 64 12.79 -1.57 -19.91
C SER A 64 11.91 -1.79 -18.66
N ARG A 65 12.52 -2.03 -17.53
CA ARG A 65 11.90 -2.17 -16.19
C ARG A 65 11.22 -0.89 -15.66
N PHE A 66 10.68 -0.06 -16.54
CA PHE A 66 10.73 1.38 -16.38
C PHE A 66 9.61 2.07 -15.59
N LEU A 67 8.41 1.54 -15.47
CA LEU A 67 7.30 2.35 -14.92
C LEU A 67 6.97 2.13 -13.45
N LEU A 68 7.20 0.96 -12.91
CA LEU A 68 6.87 0.70 -11.50
C LEU A 68 8.05 0.95 -10.54
N ASP A 69 9.29 0.78 -11.00
CA ASP A 69 10.45 1.14 -10.16
C ASP A 69 10.59 2.66 -10.00
N ARG A 70 10.21 3.44 -11.02
CA ARG A 70 10.27 4.90 -10.95
C ARG A 70 9.08 5.50 -10.19
N THR A 71 7.86 5.01 -10.44
CA THR A 71 6.67 5.39 -9.65
C THR A 71 6.72 4.83 -8.23
N ARG A 72 7.26 3.63 -8.01
CA ARG A 72 7.48 3.10 -6.66
C ARG A 72 8.63 3.81 -5.93
N GLY A 73 9.69 4.19 -6.62
CA GLY A 73 10.84 4.84 -5.97
C GLY A 73 10.55 6.28 -5.56
N GLU A 74 10.04 7.09 -6.47
CA GLU A 74 9.79 8.52 -6.21
C GLU A 74 8.48 8.75 -5.46
N ASP A 75 7.38 8.06 -5.82
CA ASP A 75 6.10 8.20 -5.13
C ASP A 75 6.07 7.49 -3.78
N MET A 76 6.76 6.36 -3.60
CA MET A 76 6.83 5.70 -2.31
C MET A 76 7.64 6.47 -1.28
N GLN A 77 8.65 7.22 -1.68
CA GLN A 77 9.37 8.13 -0.78
C GLN A 77 8.46 9.22 -0.19
N LEU A 78 7.45 9.66 -0.95
CA LEU A 78 6.43 10.61 -0.47
C LEU A 78 5.55 10.04 0.65
N PHE A 79 5.49 8.72 0.78
CA PHE A 79 4.70 8.01 1.77
C PHE A 79 5.54 7.47 2.94
N LEU A 80 6.85 7.63 2.90
CA LEU A 80 7.71 7.28 4.03
C LEU A 80 7.84 8.46 5.00
N ASP A 81 7.92 8.13 6.28
CA ASP A 81 8.35 9.07 7.30
C ASP A 81 9.86 9.26 7.20
N PRO A 82 10.36 10.48 6.98
CA PRO A 82 11.77 10.72 6.70
C PRO A 82 12.69 10.40 7.89
N MET A 83 12.15 10.38 9.11
CA MET A 83 12.94 10.12 10.31
C MET A 83 13.09 8.63 10.58
N THR A 84 12.02 7.86 10.44
CA THR A 84 11.99 6.43 10.79
C THR A 84 12.11 5.51 9.60
N GLY A 85 11.87 6.00 8.38
CA GLY A 85 11.90 5.22 7.14
C GLY A 85 10.76 4.22 6.98
N ILE A 86 9.78 4.20 7.89
CA ILE A 86 8.53 3.44 7.76
C ILE A 86 7.45 4.27 7.06
N TYR A 87 6.29 3.69 6.80
CA TYR A 87 5.21 4.47 6.18
C TYR A 87 4.75 5.62 7.08
N SER A 88 4.36 6.73 6.47
CA SER A 88 3.83 7.91 7.14
C SER A 88 2.30 7.82 7.27
N ARG A 89 1.71 8.68 8.09
CA ARG A 89 0.26 8.87 8.19
C ARG A 89 -0.39 9.13 6.83
N ARG A 90 0.31 9.86 5.92
CA ARG A 90 -0.15 10.12 4.56
C ARG A 90 -0.39 8.82 3.78
N TYR A 91 0.43 7.79 3.95
CA TYR A 91 0.20 6.48 3.36
C TYR A 91 -1.15 5.90 3.81
N PHE A 92 -1.41 5.92 5.12
CA PHE A 92 -2.68 5.43 5.66
C PHE A 92 -3.88 6.19 5.09
N GLU A 93 -3.85 7.52 5.13
CA GLU A 93 -4.95 8.36 4.62
C GLU A 93 -5.23 8.14 3.13
N THR A 94 -4.19 7.89 2.34
CA THR A 94 -4.32 7.63 0.90
C THR A 94 -4.87 6.24 0.60
N TYR A 95 -4.44 5.24 1.36
CA TYR A 95 -4.74 3.84 1.05
C TYR A 95 -5.75 3.17 2.01
N ARG A 96 -6.30 3.91 2.98
CA ARG A 96 -7.20 3.35 4.01
C ARG A 96 -8.35 2.51 3.47
N THR A 97 -8.96 2.90 2.35
CA THR A 97 -10.05 2.14 1.70
C THR A 97 -9.61 0.78 1.16
N HIS A 98 -8.31 0.65 0.83
CA HIS A 98 -7.71 -0.62 0.40
C HIS A 98 -7.29 -1.48 1.59
N LEU A 99 -7.23 -0.88 2.78
CA LEU A 99 -6.89 -1.53 4.04
C LEU A 99 -8.16 -1.97 4.81
N GLU A 100 -9.35 -1.62 4.32
CA GLU A 100 -10.62 -2.06 4.88
C GLU A 100 -10.77 -3.58 4.74
N GLY A 101 -11.15 -4.24 5.84
CA GLY A 101 -11.28 -5.70 5.89
C GLY A 101 -9.97 -6.44 6.21
N MET A 102 -8.88 -5.75 6.52
CA MET A 102 -7.68 -6.35 7.09
C MET A 102 -7.94 -6.67 8.58
N GLU A 103 -7.74 -7.93 8.97
CA GLU A 103 -8.27 -8.46 10.24
C GLU A 103 -7.54 -7.97 11.49
N GLY A 104 -6.31 -7.45 11.39
CA GLY A 104 -5.54 -7.02 12.55
C GLY A 104 -5.07 -5.59 12.47
N VAL A 105 -5.45 -4.77 13.45
CA VAL A 105 -4.95 -3.39 13.60
C VAL A 105 -4.55 -3.16 15.04
N ALA A 106 -3.37 -2.59 15.26
CA ALA A 106 -2.91 -2.17 16.58
C ALA A 106 -2.38 -0.74 16.52
N LEU A 107 -2.77 0.07 17.48
CA LEU A 107 -2.18 1.37 17.73
C LEU A 107 -1.18 1.23 18.89
N ILE A 108 0.04 1.68 18.66
CA ILE A 108 1.17 1.60 19.60
C ILE A 108 1.59 3.02 19.92
N ASP A 109 1.72 3.33 21.21
CA ASP A 109 2.14 4.63 21.72
C ASP A 109 3.42 4.46 22.55
N VAL A 110 4.34 5.42 22.44
CA VAL A 110 5.60 5.37 23.19
C VAL A 110 5.44 5.99 24.56
N ASN A 111 5.37 5.14 25.57
CA ASN A 111 5.21 5.56 26.96
C ASN A 111 6.25 6.60 27.38
N SER A 112 5.76 7.72 27.93
CA SER A 112 6.61 8.79 28.47
C SER A 112 7.58 9.42 27.45
N PHE A 113 7.25 9.42 26.15
CA PHE A 113 8.11 9.97 25.10
C PHE A 113 8.49 11.44 25.37
N LYS A 114 7.53 12.24 25.85
CA LYS A 114 7.81 13.61 26.26
C LYS A 114 8.93 13.71 27.31
N ARG A 115 8.94 12.79 28.28
CA ARG A 115 9.98 12.77 29.32
C ARG A 115 11.37 12.47 28.73
N ILE A 116 11.44 11.61 27.70
CA ILE A 116 12.70 11.35 26.98
C ILE A 116 13.21 12.65 26.36
N ASN A 117 12.33 13.37 25.64
CA ASN A 117 12.68 14.65 25.03
C ASN A 117 13.10 15.71 26.07
N ASP A 118 12.34 15.83 27.15
CA ASP A 118 12.60 16.84 28.18
C ASP A 118 13.88 16.56 28.97
N THR A 119 14.26 15.29 29.12
CA THR A 119 15.44 14.90 29.92
C THR A 119 16.71 14.75 29.08
N CYS A 120 16.59 14.17 27.87
CA CYS A 120 17.71 13.78 27.02
C CYS A 120 17.82 14.60 25.72
N GLY A 121 16.86 15.49 25.48
CA GLY A 121 16.76 16.31 24.26
C GLY A 121 16.10 15.62 23.08
N HIS A 122 15.67 16.40 22.10
CA HIS A 122 14.95 15.91 20.93
C HIS A 122 15.76 14.92 20.09
N ALA A 123 17.07 15.07 20.00
CA ALA A 123 17.93 14.13 19.28
C ALA A 123 17.88 12.71 19.85
N ALA A 124 17.76 12.60 21.18
CA ALA A 124 17.60 11.31 21.85
C ALA A 124 16.19 10.72 21.61
N GLY A 125 15.16 11.57 21.60
CA GLY A 125 13.81 11.16 21.23
C GLY A 125 13.73 10.65 19.80
N ASP A 126 14.36 11.35 18.86
CA ASP A 126 14.42 10.93 17.46
C ASP A 126 15.15 9.59 17.28
N ALA A 127 16.24 9.37 18.05
CA ALA A 127 16.93 8.08 18.07
C ALA A 127 16.03 6.97 18.62
N ALA A 128 15.33 7.22 19.74
CA ALA A 128 14.40 6.26 20.33
C ALA A 128 13.29 5.86 19.36
N LEU A 129 12.71 6.81 18.61
CA LEU A 129 11.68 6.50 17.62
C LEU A 129 12.21 5.65 16.47
N ARG A 130 13.44 5.88 16.01
CA ARG A 130 14.10 5.03 14.99
C ARG A 130 14.34 3.62 15.49
N ASP A 131 14.82 3.50 16.72
CA ASP A 131 15.10 2.20 17.35
C ASP A 131 13.82 1.40 17.55
N ILE A 132 12.74 2.04 18.02
CA ILE A 132 11.41 1.43 18.19
C ILE A 132 10.87 0.97 16.83
N ALA A 133 10.91 1.83 15.80
CA ALA A 133 10.45 1.46 14.47
C ALA A 133 11.25 0.26 13.91
N GLY A 134 12.57 0.24 14.12
CA GLY A 134 13.45 -0.86 13.75
C GLY A 134 13.13 -2.15 14.51
N ALA A 135 12.90 -2.07 15.82
CA ALA A 135 12.52 -3.20 16.65
C ALA A 135 11.20 -3.82 16.19
N ILE A 136 10.15 -3.00 16.04
CA ILE A 136 8.85 -3.48 15.54
C ILE A 136 9.01 -4.14 14.17
N ARG A 137 9.75 -3.50 13.24
CA ARG A 137 9.95 -4.02 11.89
C ARG A 137 10.67 -5.37 11.87
N SER A 138 11.57 -5.63 12.83
CA SER A 138 12.24 -6.93 12.95
C SER A 138 11.33 -8.05 13.43
N CYS A 139 10.23 -7.71 14.13
CA CYS A 139 9.27 -8.67 14.69
C CYS A 139 8.06 -8.95 13.79
N ILE A 140 7.88 -8.17 12.70
CA ILE A 140 6.73 -8.28 11.82
C ILE A 140 7.08 -8.90 10.46
N ARG A 141 6.07 -9.40 9.75
CA ARG A 141 6.22 -10.00 8.42
C ARG A 141 6.41 -8.91 7.36
N LYS A 142 6.93 -9.26 6.19
CA LYS A 142 7.01 -8.36 5.03
C LYS A 142 5.63 -7.87 4.55
N THR A 143 4.58 -8.65 4.80
CA THR A 143 3.19 -8.33 4.46
C THR A 143 2.51 -7.41 5.48
N ASP A 144 3.07 -7.30 6.68
CA ASP A 144 2.56 -6.43 7.72
C ASP A 144 2.99 -4.98 7.44
N ILE A 145 2.13 -4.03 7.75
CA ILE A 145 2.33 -2.62 7.41
C ILE A 145 2.52 -1.84 8.70
N LEU A 146 3.69 -1.21 8.83
CA LEU A 146 4.01 -0.33 9.96
C LEU A 146 4.01 1.12 9.50
N ILE A 147 3.26 1.96 10.20
CA ILE A 147 3.01 3.36 9.87
C ILE A 147 3.33 4.22 11.10
N ARG A 148 4.05 5.29 10.92
CA ARG A 148 4.14 6.36 11.92
C ARG A 148 2.90 7.24 11.78
N TYR A 149 1.97 7.09 12.72
CA TYR A 149 0.65 7.72 12.66
C TYR A 149 0.64 9.11 13.31
N GLY A 150 1.42 9.29 14.36
CA GLY A 150 1.60 10.54 15.10
C GLY A 150 3.07 10.81 15.43
N GLY A 151 3.31 11.72 16.34
CA GLY A 151 4.66 12.05 16.82
C GLY A 151 5.38 10.85 17.42
N ASP A 152 4.72 10.17 18.33
CA ASP A 152 5.14 9.01 19.10
C ASP A 152 4.19 7.81 18.96
N GLU A 153 3.24 7.89 18.00
CA GLU A 153 2.24 6.87 17.74
C GLU A 153 2.57 6.08 16.47
N PHE A 154 2.46 4.76 16.57
CA PHE A 154 2.63 3.83 15.46
C PHE A 154 1.35 3.03 15.23
N LEU A 155 0.95 2.90 13.97
CA LEU A 155 -0.16 2.05 13.55
C LEU A 155 0.42 0.81 12.86
N LEU A 156 0.08 -0.36 13.40
CA LEU A 156 0.46 -1.64 12.83
C LEU A 156 -0.78 -2.32 12.24
N ILE A 157 -0.70 -2.66 10.95
CA ILE A 157 -1.74 -3.39 10.23
C ILE A 157 -1.21 -4.78 9.93
N LEU A 158 -1.97 -5.80 10.31
CA LEU A 158 -1.62 -7.21 10.25
C LEU A 158 -2.61 -7.96 9.34
N PRO A 159 -2.42 -7.94 8.01
CA PRO A 159 -3.32 -8.58 7.07
C PRO A 159 -3.46 -10.08 7.34
N GLY A 160 -4.70 -10.58 7.39
CA GLY A 160 -4.99 -11.99 7.62
C GLY A 160 -4.53 -12.54 8.98
N CYS A 161 -4.32 -11.67 9.97
CA CYS A 161 -3.99 -12.09 11.33
C CYS A 161 -5.28 -12.23 12.14
N PRO A 162 -5.67 -13.45 12.56
CA PRO A 162 -6.84 -13.65 13.42
C PRO A 162 -6.70 -12.87 14.71
N ILE A 163 -7.82 -12.33 15.20
CA ILE A 163 -7.84 -11.46 16.38
C ILE A 163 -7.24 -12.12 17.61
N GLU A 164 -7.42 -13.44 17.74
CA GLU A 164 -6.87 -14.24 18.86
C GLU A 164 -5.34 -14.27 18.86
N LYS A 165 -4.71 -14.10 17.68
CA LYS A 165 -3.24 -14.12 17.53
C LYS A 165 -2.61 -12.74 17.62
N ILE A 166 -3.41 -11.67 17.53
CA ILE A 166 -2.88 -10.31 17.58
C ILE A 166 -2.19 -10.05 18.92
N ARG A 167 -2.83 -10.45 20.02
CA ARG A 167 -2.29 -10.24 21.36
C ARG A 167 -0.92 -10.89 21.55
N SER A 168 -0.80 -12.17 21.22
CA SER A 168 0.47 -12.89 21.34
C SER A 168 1.56 -12.32 20.42
N LYS A 169 1.17 -11.72 19.30
CA LYS A 169 2.10 -11.07 18.38
C LYS A 169 2.56 -9.72 18.93
N LEU A 170 1.68 -8.96 19.56
CA LEU A 170 2.02 -7.67 20.19
C LEU A 170 2.91 -7.86 21.44
N GLU A 171 2.77 -8.97 22.16
CA GLU A 171 3.64 -9.33 23.30
C GLU A 171 5.07 -9.69 22.87
N GLN A 172 5.32 -9.92 21.58
CA GLN A 172 6.64 -10.18 21.00
C GLN A 172 7.35 -8.92 20.50
N ILE A 173 6.63 -7.83 20.39
CA ILE A 173 7.10 -6.50 19.98
C ILE A 173 7.51 -5.71 21.23
#